data_6fff1549ee06cac91907a5adbb614526
#
_entry.id   6fff1549ee06cac91907a5adbb614526
#
_cell.length_a   1.000
_cell.length_b   1.000
_cell.length_c   1.000
_cell.angle_alpha   90.00
_cell.angle_beta   90.00
_cell.angle_gamma   90.00
#
_symmetry.space_group_name_H-M   'P 1'
#
loop_
_entity.id
_entity.type
_entity.pdbx_description
1 polymer ?
#
loop_
_entity_poly.entity_id
_entity_poly.type
_entity_poly.pdbx_seq_one_letter_code
_entity_poly.pdbx_strand_id
1 'polypeptide(L)'
;MVYSMAGSIYGRLFQISTWGESHGKGIGVVIDGCPAGLSLSEEDIQVYLDRRKPGQSQFTTGRKESDMAQIWSGVFEGRTTGTPISILVQNQDQRSRDYGNIINTYRPGHADYTFDEKYGFRDYRGGGRSSGRETTARVAAGAVAAKILKELGIEVHAYTKAIGPVSVPENEYHPEEIFQNPIYMPSNAYAQKASAYLEECIKNQDSSGGIIECVVTGMPVGIGDTVFEKLDANLAKAMLSIGAVKGFEIGDGFKAADTKGSINNDSFHTKDGRITKDTNHAGGVLGGMSDGSKIIFRAAVKPTPSISQPQSTVTKDGENTEMIIKGRHDPVIVPRAVVVVESMAAITILDLLFTNMSARMDKLKSFYGTEK
;
A
#
# COMPACT_ATOMS: atom_id res chain seq x y z
N MET A 1 -29.50 9.83 -12.29
CA MET A 1 -28.16 10.44 -12.42
C MET A 1 -27.15 9.34 -12.05
N VAL A 2 -26.45 8.78 -13.02
CA VAL A 2 -25.43 7.75 -12.74
C VAL A 2 -24.20 8.51 -12.26
N TYR A 3 -23.90 8.47 -10.97
CA TYR A 3 -22.63 8.96 -10.45
C TYR A 3 -21.56 7.98 -10.91
N SER A 4 -20.83 8.34 -11.97
CA SER A 4 -19.57 7.69 -12.28
C SER A 4 -18.60 8.01 -11.13
N MET A 5 -18.42 7.06 -10.23
CA MET A 5 -17.40 7.18 -9.20
C MET A 5 -16.03 7.18 -9.89
N ALA A 6 -15.32 8.28 -9.82
CA ALA A 6 -13.98 8.39 -10.37
C ALA A 6 -13.05 7.45 -9.58
N GLY A 7 -12.53 6.40 -10.24
CA GLY A 7 -11.66 5.39 -9.61
C GLY A 7 -10.27 5.91 -9.17
N SER A 8 -10.04 7.24 -9.20
CA SER A 8 -8.78 7.88 -8.82
C SER A 8 -8.88 8.70 -7.53
N ILE A 9 -10.02 8.63 -6.82
CA ILE A 9 -10.26 9.32 -5.56
C ILE A 9 -10.41 8.27 -4.45
N TYR A 10 -9.77 8.52 -3.29
CA TYR A 10 -9.84 7.67 -2.11
C TYR A 10 -9.89 8.52 -0.83
N GLY A 11 -10.63 8.06 0.19
CA GLY A 11 -10.90 8.79 1.43
C GLY A 11 -12.13 9.68 1.35
N ARG A 12 -12.56 10.23 2.48
CA ARG A 12 -13.75 11.08 2.64
C ARG A 12 -13.40 12.45 3.19
N LEU A 13 -12.77 12.51 4.36
CA LEU A 13 -12.34 13.74 5.03
C LEU A 13 -10.84 13.98 4.83
N PHE A 14 -10.03 12.94 4.89
CA PHE A 14 -8.68 12.98 4.35
C PHE A 14 -8.69 12.31 2.99
N GLN A 15 -8.91 13.10 1.95
CA GLN A 15 -9.18 12.63 0.60
C GLN A 15 -7.97 12.83 -0.29
N ILE A 16 -7.66 11.81 -1.09
CA ILE A 16 -6.62 11.91 -2.11
C ILE A 16 -7.21 11.73 -3.52
N SER A 17 -6.73 12.50 -4.47
CA SER A 17 -6.99 12.34 -5.90
C SER A 17 -5.66 12.13 -6.62
N THR A 18 -5.46 10.95 -7.24
CA THR A 18 -4.22 10.60 -7.93
C THR A 18 -4.37 10.72 -9.44
N TRP A 19 -3.32 11.17 -10.14
CA TRP A 19 -3.30 11.35 -11.57
C TRP A 19 -1.92 11.03 -12.17
N GLY A 20 -1.84 10.99 -13.50
CA GLY A 20 -0.63 10.68 -14.24
C GLY A 20 -0.44 9.21 -14.56
N GLU A 21 0.40 8.91 -15.54
CA GLU A 21 0.67 7.57 -16.07
C GLU A 21 2.16 7.27 -16.08
N SER A 22 2.50 5.97 -16.15
CA SER A 22 3.89 5.49 -16.09
C SER A 22 4.79 6.04 -17.21
N HIS A 23 4.22 6.40 -18.35
CA HIS A 23 4.92 6.97 -19.51
C HIS A 23 4.43 8.39 -19.85
N GLY A 24 3.66 9.02 -18.94
CA GLY A 24 3.32 10.43 -18.99
C GLY A 24 4.46 11.32 -18.48
N LYS A 25 4.22 12.63 -18.40
CA LYS A 25 5.22 13.61 -17.92
C LYS A 25 5.54 13.47 -16.44
N GLY A 26 4.58 12.97 -15.64
CA GLY A 26 4.72 12.82 -14.20
C GLY A 26 3.54 12.08 -13.57
N ILE A 27 3.68 11.83 -12.28
CA ILE A 27 2.66 11.28 -11.38
C ILE A 27 2.39 12.30 -10.29
N GLY A 28 1.15 12.54 -9.96
CA GLY A 28 0.83 13.48 -8.90
C GLY A 28 -0.35 13.07 -8.04
N VAL A 29 -0.46 13.75 -6.92
CA VAL A 29 -1.58 13.62 -5.99
C VAL A 29 -2.02 14.99 -5.51
N VAL A 30 -3.32 15.15 -5.35
CA VAL A 30 -3.92 16.23 -4.58
C VAL A 30 -4.47 15.62 -3.30
N ILE A 31 -4.10 16.18 -2.16
CA ILE A 31 -4.58 15.81 -0.83
C ILE A 31 -5.50 16.93 -0.36
N ASP A 32 -6.74 16.60 -0.04
CA ASP A 32 -7.71 17.50 0.59
C ASP A 32 -8.00 17.04 2.03
N GLY A 33 -8.34 17.99 2.92
CA GLY A 33 -8.64 17.70 4.32
C GLY A 33 -7.41 17.55 5.24
N CYS A 34 -6.21 17.92 4.79
CA CYS A 34 -5.05 18.00 5.69
C CYS A 34 -5.21 19.20 6.64
N PRO A 35 -5.11 19.01 7.98
CA PRO A 35 -5.20 20.11 8.92
C PRO A 35 -4.10 21.18 8.70
N ALA A 36 -4.41 22.45 8.99
CA ALA A 36 -3.41 23.52 8.99
C ALA A 36 -2.43 23.39 10.16
N GLY A 37 -1.19 23.85 9.95
CA GLY A 37 -0.19 23.95 11.01
C GLY A 37 0.74 22.73 11.17
N LEU A 38 0.54 21.65 10.42
CA LEU A 38 1.50 20.53 10.37
C LEU A 38 2.81 21.01 9.76
N SER A 39 3.94 20.77 10.42
CA SER A 39 5.26 20.97 9.79
C SER A 39 5.43 19.97 8.64
N LEU A 40 5.68 20.44 7.42
CA LEU A 40 5.79 19.58 6.23
C LEU A 40 6.78 20.16 5.22
N SER A 41 7.69 19.30 4.76
CA SER A 41 8.64 19.59 3.69
C SER A 41 8.70 18.45 2.68
N GLU A 42 9.37 18.67 1.55
CA GLU A 42 9.63 17.62 0.55
C GLU A 42 10.45 16.47 1.13
N GLU A 43 11.37 16.73 2.05
CA GLU A 43 12.21 15.71 2.71
C GLU A 43 11.38 14.71 3.52
N ASP A 44 10.32 15.16 4.18
CA ASP A 44 9.40 14.29 4.91
C ASP A 44 8.74 13.26 3.98
N ILE A 45 8.44 13.67 2.75
CA ILE A 45 7.83 12.84 1.71
C ILE A 45 8.89 11.96 1.04
N GLN A 46 10.08 12.52 0.82
CA GLN A 46 11.16 11.87 0.08
C GLN A 46 11.62 10.56 0.75
N VAL A 47 11.69 10.53 2.08
CA VAL A 47 12.04 9.32 2.85
C VAL A 47 11.14 8.12 2.49
N TYR A 48 9.85 8.37 2.28
CA TYR A 48 8.89 7.33 1.86
C TYR A 48 9.05 6.96 0.39
N LEU A 49 9.22 7.96 -0.48
CA LEU A 49 9.44 7.73 -1.91
C LEU A 49 10.74 6.98 -2.18
N ASP A 50 11.78 7.23 -1.41
CA ASP A 50 13.07 6.53 -1.51
C ASP A 50 12.92 5.03 -1.23
N ARG A 51 12.05 4.62 -0.33
CA ARG A 51 11.74 3.20 -0.07
C ARG A 51 10.93 2.56 -1.20
N ARG A 52 10.19 3.35 -2.00
CA ARG A 52 9.39 2.86 -3.12
C ARG A 52 10.14 2.82 -4.44
N LYS A 53 11.04 3.76 -4.71
CA LYS A 53 11.70 3.94 -6.02
C LYS A 53 12.37 2.66 -6.53
N PRO A 54 12.54 2.47 -7.86
CA PRO A 54 13.28 1.35 -8.40
C PRO A 54 14.80 1.48 -8.15
N GLY A 55 15.54 0.39 -8.37
CA GLY A 55 17.00 0.42 -8.34
C GLY A 55 17.63 0.38 -6.94
N GLN A 56 16.89 -0.05 -5.91
CA GLN A 56 17.39 -0.10 -4.53
C GLN A 56 18.22 -1.35 -4.21
N SER A 57 18.05 -2.42 -4.96
CA SER A 57 18.75 -3.69 -4.75
C SER A 57 18.88 -4.48 -6.04
N GLN A 58 19.67 -5.55 -6.02
CA GLN A 58 19.78 -6.50 -7.14
C GLN A 58 18.44 -7.19 -7.48
N PHE A 59 17.46 -7.17 -6.58
CA PHE A 59 16.13 -7.76 -6.77
C PHE A 59 15.11 -6.77 -7.31
N THR A 60 15.52 -5.56 -7.71
CA THR A 60 14.67 -4.55 -8.31
C THR A 60 15.13 -4.22 -9.72
N THR A 61 14.19 -3.71 -10.54
CA THR A 61 14.51 -3.29 -11.91
C THR A 61 15.67 -2.27 -11.93
N GLY A 62 16.52 -2.37 -12.94
CA GLY A 62 17.63 -1.42 -13.17
C GLY A 62 17.21 -0.04 -13.67
N ARG A 63 15.92 0.34 -13.61
CA ARG A 63 15.47 1.72 -13.87
C ARG A 63 16.03 2.66 -12.82
N LYS A 64 16.38 3.86 -13.25
CA LYS A 64 16.85 4.93 -12.35
C LYS A 64 15.84 6.07 -12.37
N GLU A 65 14.99 6.12 -11.35
CA GLU A 65 14.07 7.22 -11.09
C GLU A 65 14.48 7.87 -9.77
N SER A 66 14.62 9.18 -9.76
CA SER A 66 14.93 9.91 -8.53
C SER A 66 13.71 10.00 -7.61
N ASP A 67 12.51 9.95 -8.19
CA ASP A 67 11.22 10.12 -7.51
C ASP A 67 11.17 11.37 -6.61
N MET A 68 11.78 12.47 -7.05
CA MET A 68 11.84 13.71 -6.27
C MET A 68 10.46 14.31 -6.08
N ALA A 69 10.07 14.46 -4.83
CA ALA A 69 8.84 15.14 -4.46
C ALA A 69 8.94 16.65 -4.73
N GLN A 70 7.86 17.22 -5.26
CA GLN A 70 7.69 18.66 -5.40
C GLN A 70 6.34 19.06 -4.84
N ILE A 71 6.32 19.88 -3.80
CA ILE A 71 5.08 20.43 -3.23
C ILE A 71 4.74 21.71 -4.01
N TRP A 72 3.56 21.72 -4.64
CA TRP A 72 3.12 22.84 -5.48
C TRP A 72 2.09 23.74 -4.81
N SER A 73 1.42 23.28 -3.78
CA SER A 73 0.41 24.05 -3.03
C SER A 73 0.20 23.49 -1.63
N GLY A 74 -0.51 24.24 -0.79
CA GLY A 74 -0.97 23.81 0.52
C GLY A 74 0.07 23.87 1.64
N VAL A 75 1.27 24.41 1.37
CA VAL A 75 2.33 24.62 2.36
C VAL A 75 2.86 26.06 2.24
N PHE A 76 3.02 26.73 3.37
CA PHE A 76 3.61 28.07 3.48
C PHE A 76 4.55 28.11 4.69
N GLU A 77 5.77 28.58 4.50
CA GLU A 77 6.82 28.63 5.53
C GLU A 77 7.01 27.30 6.29
N GLY A 78 6.99 26.19 5.54
CA GLY A 78 7.17 24.83 6.08
C GLY A 78 6.00 24.29 6.90
N ARG A 79 4.80 24.88 6.79
CA ARG A 79 3.59 24.46 7.48
C ARG A 79 2.41 24.31 6.52
N THR A 80 1.58 23.31 6.74
CA THR A 80 0.34 23.14 5.97
C THR A 80 -0.62 24.29 6.26
N THR A 81 -1.37 24.72 5.23
CA THR A 81 -2.29 25.87 5.28
C THR A 81 -3.75 25.48 5.49
N GLY A 82 -4.08 24.17 5.48
CA GLY A 82 -5.46 23.71 5.49
C GLY A 82 -6.15 23.72 4.11
N THR A 83 -5.44 24.16 3.07
CA THR A 83 -5.91 24.13 1.68
C THR A 83 -5.34 22.88 0.97
N PRO A 84 -5.84 22.50 -0.23
CA PRO A 84 -5.36 21.30 -0.90
C PRO A 84 -3.85 21.30 -1.15
N ILE A 85 -3.19 20.20 -0.78
CA ILE A 85 -1.75 19.99 -1.01
C ILE A 85 -1.61 19.25 -2.35
N SER A 86 -0.93 19.86 -3.33
CA SER A 86 -0.58 19.23 -4.58
C SER A 86 0.87 18.81 -4.59
N ILE A 87 1.12 17.51 -4.86
CA ILE A 87 2.48 16.97 -4.94
C ILE A 87 2.67 16.35 -6.32
N LEU A 88 3.79 16.70 -6.97
CA LEU A 88 4.20 16.17 -8.27
C LEU A 88 5.53 15.43 -8.15
N VAL A 89 5.63 14.30 -8.87
CA VAL A 89 6.88 13.57 -9.12
C VAL A 89 7.03 13.41 -10.63
N GLN A 90 8.09 13.97 -11.21
CA GLN A 90 8.37 13.89 -12.64
C GLN A 90 8.89 12.51 -13.03
N ASN A 91 8.49 12.01 -14.20
CA ASN A 91 9.05 10.81 -14.80
C ASN A 91 10.34 11.16 -15.56
N GLN A 92 11.43 10.40 -15.33
CA GLN A 92 12.74 10.67 -15.92
C GLN A 92 13.25 9.57 -16.88
N ASP A 93 13.03 8.27 -16.55
CA ASP A 93 13.54 7.13 -17.34
C ASP A 93 12.41 6.36 -18.06
N GLN A 94 11.66 7.07 -18.93
CA GLN A 94 10.65 6.43 -19.78
C GLN A 94 11.28 6.04 -21.12
N ARG A 95 11.25 4.74 -21.47
CA ARG A 95 11.75 4.21 -22.75
C ARG A 95 10.63 3.58 -23.55
N SER A 96 9.99 4.37 -24.39
CA SER A 96 8.85 3.93 -25.23
C SER A 96 9.22 2.87 -26.28
N ARG A 97 10.51 2.70 -26.61
CA ARG A 97 10.98 1.74 -27.62
C ARG A 97 10.88 0.27 -27.20
N ASP A 98 10.77 -0.01 -25.91
CA ASP A 98 10.74 -1.38 -25.37
C ASP A 98 9.38 -2.09 -25.57
N TYR A 99 8.38 -1.41 -26.15
CA TYR A 99 6.99 -1.88 -26.18
C TYR A 99 6.43 -2.18 -27.57
N GLY A 100 7.27 -2.17 -28.64
CA GLY A 100 6.83 -2.42 -30.01
C GLY A 100 6.11 -3.75 -30.22
N ASN A 101 6.55 -4.81 -29.55
CA ASN A 101 6.01 -6.16 -29.70
C ASN A 101 4.66 -6.38 -28.99
N ILE A 102 4.20 -5.43 -28.17
CA ILE A 102 2.95 -5.58 -27.39
C ILE A 102 1.79 -4.72 -27.92
N ILE A 103 1.97 -4.05 -29.07
CA ILE A 103 0.93 -3.23 -29.68
C ILE A 103 -0.29 -4.09 -30.03
N ASN A 104 -0.07 -5.24 -30.63
CA ASN A 104 -1.09 -6.12 -31.17
C ASN A 104 -1.27 -7.42 -30.36
N THR A 105 -0.60 -7.56 -29.20
CA THR A 105 -0.62 -8.79 -28.41
C THR A 105 -0.91 -8.45 -26.96
N TYR A 106 -1.70 -9.28 -26.27
CA TYR A 106 -2.02 -9.10 -24.84
C TYR A 106 -1.03 -9.83 -23.96
N ARG A 107 -0.37 -9.10 -23.07
CA ARG A 107 0.56 -9.71 -22.11
C ARG A 107 -0.20 -10.52 -21.06
N PRO A 108 0.15 -11.81 -20.83
CA PRO A 108 -0.44 -12.58 -19.74
C PRO A 108 -0.31 -11.89 -18.38
N GLY A 109 -1.36 -11.94 -17.59
CA GLY A 109 -1.36 -11.37 -16.24
C GLY A 109 -1.32 -9.84 -16.14
N HIS A 110 -1.35 -9.10 -17.26
CA HIS A 110 -1.45 -7.63 -17.33
C HIS A 110 -2.86 -7.17 -17.68
N ALA A 111 -3.09 -5.85 -17.60
CA ALA A 111 -4.39 -5.25 -17.83
C ALA A 111 -4.64 -4.89 -19.33
N ASP A 112 -3.79 -5.33 -20.24
CA ASP A 112 -3.84 -4.92 -21.65
C ASP A 112 -5.19 -5.18 -22.30
N TYR A 113 -5.69 -6.41 -22.20
CA TYR A 113 -7.00 -6.82 -22.72
C TYR A 113 -8.14 -6.03 -22.08
N THR A 114 -8.15 -5.95 -20.75
CA THR A 114 -9.22 -5.27 -20.01
C THR A 114 -9.29 -3.77 -20.27
N PHE A 115 -8.15 -3.12 -20.59
CA PHE A 115 -8.13 -1.71 -20.99
C PHE A 115 -8.70 -1.51 -22.39
N ASP A 116 -8.32 -2.34 -23.37
CA ASP A 116 -8.88 -2.26 -24.73
C ASP A 116 -10.38 -2.51 -24.70
N GLU A 117 -10.88 -3.52 -23.98
CA GLU A 117 -12.31 -3.80 -23.86
C GLU A 117 -13.10 -2.69 -23.16
N LYS A 118 -12.55 -2.13 -22.09
CA LYS A 118 -13.26 -1.13 -21.30
C LYS A 118 -13.27 0.25 -21.94
N TYR A 119 -12.14 0.67 -22.52
CA TYR A 119 -11.95 2.04 -22.99
C TYR A 119 -11.90 2.15 -24.52
N GLY A 120 -11.94 1.02 -25.25
CA GLY A 120 -11.86 0.97 -26.70
C GLY A 120 -10.46 1.14 -27.30
N PHE A 121 -9.49 1.58 -26.49
CA PHE A 121 -8.08 1.70 -26.84
C PHE A 121 -7.21 1.81 -25.58
N ARG A 122 -5.91 1.57 -25.72
CA ARG A 122 -4.93 1.76 -24.65
C ARG A 122 -3.67 2.45 -25.13
N ASP A 123 -2.98 3.12 -24.24
CA ASP A 123 -1.58 3.48 -24.44
C ASP A 123 -0.71 2.24 -24.20
N TYR A 124 -0.23 1.62 -25.28
CA TYR A 124 0.58 0.40 -25.24
C TYR A 124 2.00 0.62 -24.70
N ARG A 125 2.46 1.86 -24.54
CA ARG A 125 3.83 2.20 -24.09
C ARG A 125 4.10 1.84 -22.64
N GLY A 126 3.15 1.25 -21.94
CA GLY A 126 3.29 0.76 -20.57
C GLY A 126 1.97 0.37 -19.94
N GLY A 127 1.96 0.19 -18.63
CA GLY A 127 0.74 -0.15 -17.88
C GLY A 127 -0.16 1.05 -17.56
N GLY A 128 0.21 2.27 -17.96
CA GLY A 128 -0.57 3.47 -17.67
C GLY A 128 -0.91 3.62 -16.20
N ARG A 129 -2.20 3.79 -15.89
CA ARG A 129 -2.74 3.84 -14.52
C ARG A 129 -2.72 2.49 -13.78
N SER A 130 -2.57 1.36 -14.47
CA SER A 130 -2.42 0.03 -13.85
C SER A 130 -0.95 -0.34 -13.55
N SER A 131 -0.01 0.53 -13.88
CA SER A 131 1.40 0.35 -13.55
C SER A 131 1.66 0.57 -12.05
N GLY A 132 2.57 -0.21 -11.46
CA GLY A 132 3.05 0.05 -10.10
C GLY A 132 3.64 1.47 -9.89
N ARG A 133 3.93 2.20 -10.98
CA ARG A 133 4.38 3.60 -10.93
C ARG A 133 3.34 4.54 -10.31
N GLU A 134 2.03 4.27 -10.47
CA GLU A 134 0.98 5.10 -9.89
C GLU A 134 1.04 5.15 -8.34
N THR A 135 1.62 4.12 -7.71
CA THR A 135 1.78 4.07 -6.25
C THR A 135 2.70 5.16 -5.70
N THR A 136 3.49 5.84 -6.55
CA THR A 136 4.25 7.04 -6.17
C THR A 136 3.35 8.12 -5.55
N ALA A 137 2.19 8.37 -6.16
CA ALA A 137 1.20 9.31 -5.67
C ALA A 137 0.62 8.90 -4.30
N ARG A 138 0.32 7.60 -4.14
CA ARG A 138 -0.18 7.05 -2.87
C ARG A 138 0.84 7.17 -1.75
N VAL A 139 2.10 6.90 -2.05
CA VAL A 139 3.20 6.97 -1.08
C VAL A 139 3.45 8.42 -0.67
N ALA A 140 3.42 9.36 -1.61
CA ALA A 140 3.55 10.78 -1.29
C ALA A 140 2.45 11.27 -0.34
N ALA A 141 1.19 10.89 -0.60
CA ALA A 141 0.07 11.21 0.30
C ALA A 141 0.14 10.45 1.64
N GLY A 142 0.58 9.19 1.60
CA GLY A 142 0.76 8.36 2.79
C GLY A 142 1.80 8.91 3.75
N ALA A 143 2.87 9.52 3.25
CA ALA A 143 3.87 10.19 4.08
C ALA A 143 3.26 11.34 4.89
N VAL A 144 2.39 12.14 4.27
CA VAL A 144 1.65 13.22 4.95
C VAL A 144 0.71 12.63 6.01
N ALA A 145 -0.06 11.59 5.66
CA ALA A 145 -0.95 10.92 6.60
C ALA A 145 -0.19 10.31 7.79
N ALA A 146 0.92 9.61 7.53
CA ALA A 146 1.75 9.00 8.57
C ALA A 146 2.36 10.05 9.51
N LYS A 147 2.73 11.22 8.99
CA LYS A 147 3.24 12.33 9.81
C LYS A 147 2.16 12.86 10.76
N ILE A 148 0.91 13.01 10.30
CA ILE A 148 -0.22 13.40 11.17
C ILE A 148 -0.47 12.33 12.23
N LEU A 149 -0.50 11.04 11.84
CA LEU A 149 -0.72 9.93 12.77
C LEU A 149 0.35 9.88 13.86
N LYS A 150 1.62 10.14 13.50
CA LYS A 150 2.73 10.19 14.44
C LYS A 150 2.56 11.28 15.50
N GLU A 151 2.08 12.47 15.13
CA GLU A 151 1.74 13.54 16.08
C GLU A 151 0.62 13.11 17.06
N LEU A 152 -0.22 12.15 16.65
CA LEU A 152 -1.28 11.56 17.49
C LEU A 152 -0.82 10.32 18.26
N GLY A 153 0.46 9.95 18.19
CA GLY A 153 1.02 8.75 18.85
C GLY A 153 0.65 7.43 18.19
N ILE A 154 0.24 7.48 16.91
CA ILE A 154 -0.11 6.29 16.13
C ILE A 154 1.01 6.02 15.12
N GLU A 155 1.54 4.80 15.13
CA GLU A 155 2.59 4.38 14.22
C GLU A 155 2.13 3.23 13.32
N VAL A 156 2.50 3.31 12.04
CA VAL A 156 2.17 2.31 11.02
C VAL A 156 3.48 1.77 10.47
N HIS A 157 3.70 0.47 10.61
CA HIS A 157 4.90 -0.20 10.14
C HIS A 157 4.53 -1.41 9.30
N ALA A 158 5.11 -1.52 8.11
CA ALA A 158 4.96 -2.68 7.26
C ALA A 158 6.33 -3.31 6.94
N TYR A 159 6.31 -4.61 6.68
CA TYR A 159 7.50 -5.39 6.35
C TYR A 159 7.18 -6.61 5.50
N THR A 160 8.19 -7.19 4.89
CA THR A 160 8.08 -8.43 4.14
C THR A 160 7.97 -9.61 5.08
N LYS A 161 6.79 -10.22 5.18
CA LYS A 161 6.55 -11.43 5.97
C LYS A 161 7.02 -12.69 5.27
N ALA A 162 6.82 -12.75 3.94
CA ALA A 162 7.24 -13.91 3.14
C ALA A 162 7.59 -13.50 1.70
N ILE A 163 8.53 -14.23 1.10
CA ILE A 163 8.82 -14.24 -0.34
C ILE A 163 8.79 -15.69 -0.82
N GLY A 164 7.88 -15.99 -1.76
CA GLY A 164 7.65 -17.36 -2.20
C GLY A 164 7.41 -18.30 -1.01
N PRO A 165 8.16 -19.41 -0.90
CA PRO A 165 8.01 -20.37 0.20
C PRO A 165 8.73 -19.94 1.50
N VAL A 166 9.53 -18.86 1.47
CA VAL A 166 10.32 -18.42 2.63
C VAL A 166 9.50 -17.43 3.46
N SER A 167 8.99 -17.87 4.61
CA SER A 167 8.21 -17.06 5.54
C SER A 167 8.92 -16.95 6.89
N VAL A 168 8.95 -15.75 7.46
CA VAL A 168 9.53 -15.48 8.79
C VAL A 168 8.54 -15.95 9.86
N PRO A 169 8.89 -16.91 10.72
CA PRO A 169 8.03 -17.33 11.83
C PRO A 169 8.03 -16.26 12.95
N GLU A 170 7.03 -16.29 13.83
CA GLU A 170 6.86 -15.27 14.87
C GLU A 170 8.04 -15.18 15.84
N ASN A 171 8.65 -16.32 16.19
CA ASN A 171 9.80 -16.37 17.10
C ASN A 171 11.11 -15.82 16.49
N GLU A 172 11.11 -15.51 15.19
CA GLU A 172 12.24 -14.93 14.44
C GLU A 172 11.97 -13.48 14.01
N TYR A 173 11.00 -12.83 14.67
CA TYR A 173 10.65 -11.45 14.39
C TYR A 173 11.54 -10.47 15.15
N HIS A 174 12.41 -9.79 14.43
CA HIS A 174 13.37 -8.78 14.90
C HIS A 174 13.12 -7.46 14.15
N PRO A 175 12.27 -6.56 14.68
CA PRO A 175 11.89 -5.34 13.95
C PRO A 175 13.05 -4.42 13.61
N GLU A 176 14.13 -4.44 14.41
CA GLU A 176 15.37 -3.71 14.17
C GLU A 176 16.13 -4.16 12.92
N GLU A 177 15.87 -5.37 12.42
CA GLU A 177 16.52 -5.92 11.23
C GLU A 177 15.81 -5.55 9.92
N ILE A 178 14.58 -5.03 9.96
CA ILE A 178 13.76 -4.73 8.78
C ILE A 178 14.51 -3.85 7.78
N PHE A 179 15.19 -2.80 8.25
CA PHE A 179 15.93 -1.88 7.40
C PHE A 179 17.41 -2.25 7.19
N GLN A 180 17.86 -3.39 7.73
CA GLN A 180 19.22 -3.86 7.58
C GLN A 180 19.42 -4.77 6.36
N ASN A 181 18.34 -5.15 5.69
CA ASN A 181 18.41 -6.01 4.50
C ASN A 181 17.55 -5.42 3.34
N PRO A 182 17.92 -5.75 2.08
CA PRO A 182 17.32 -5.10 0.91
C PRO A 182 15.89 -5.53 0.59
N ILE A 183 15.34 -6.49 1.32
CA ILE A 183 14.00 -7.03 1.11
C ILE A 183 13.06 -6.74 2.27
N TYR A 184 13.50 -5.95 3.25
CA TYR A 184 12.70 -5.50 4.40
C TYR A 184 12.08 -6.64 5.21
N MET A 185 12.80 -7.75 5.40
CA MET A 185 12.40 -8.85 6.27
C MET A 185 12.82 -8.58 7.72
N PRO A 186 11.98 -8.92 8.72
CA PRO A 186 12.32 -8.77 10.14
C PRO A 186 13.20 -9.91 10.66
N SER A 187 14.05 -10.49 9.82
CA SER A 187 15.05 -11.49 10.16
C SER A 187 16.11 -11.57 9.06
N ASN A 188 17.36 -11.22 9.36
CA ASN A 188 18.45 -11.28 8.41
C ASN A 188 18.75 -12.73 7.96
N ALA A 189 18.54 -13.72 8.84
CA ALA A 189 18.68 -15.13 8.50
C ALA A 189 17.66 -15.58 7.44
N TYR A 190 16.39 -15.14 7.57
CA TYR A 190 15.36 -15.42 6.57
C TYR A 190 15.51 -14.54 5.32
N ALA A 191 16.00 -13.33 5.46
CA ALA A 191 16.33 -12.48 4.32
C ALA A 191 17.40 -13.12 3.41
N GLN A 192 18.42 -13.78 3.98
CA GLN A 192 19.40 -14.54 3.22
C GLN A 192 18.77 -15.72 2.47
N LYS A 193 17.90 -16.51 3.13
CA LYS A 193 17.18 -17.63 2.49
C LYS A 193 16.30 -17.14 1.33
N ALA A 194 15.56 -16.04 1.55
CA ALA A 194 14.71 -15.45 0.53
C ALA A 194 15.53 -14.88 -0.64
N SER A 195 16.68 -14.28 -0.35
CA SER A 195 17.61 -13.80 -1.39
C SER A 195 18.12 -14.94 -2.26
N ALA A 196 18.53 -16.06 -1.68
CA ALA A 196 18.97 -17.24 -2.42
C ALA A 196 17.82 -17.80 -3.31
N TYR A 197 16.60 -17.85 -2.80
CA TYR A 197 15.43 -18.24 -3.59
C TYR A 197 15.18 -17.27 -4.76
N LEU A 198 15.30 -15.97 -4.54
CA LEU A 198 15.13 -14.97 -5.60
C LEU A 198 16.24 -15.05 -6.67
N GLU A 199 17.47 -15.37 -6.30
CA GLU A 199 18.58 -15.63 -7.25
C GLU A 199 18.28 -16.83 -8.14
N GLU A 200 17.64 -17.87 -7.60
CA GLU A 200 17.16 -19.01 -8.38
C GLU A 200 16.04 -18.60 -9.34
N CYS A 201 15.06 -17.80 -8.90
CA CYS A 201 14.02 -17.25 -9.78
C CYS A 201 14.63 -16.45 -10.93
N ILE A 202 15.61 -15.58 -10.65
CA ILE A 202 16.30 -14.77 -11.68
C ILE A 202 17.01 -15.69 -12.69
N LYS A 203 17.74 -16.71 -12.22
CA LYS A 203 18.42 -17.69 -13.06
C LYS A 203 17.45 -18.43 -13.97
N ASN A 204 16.27 -18.72 -13.48
CA ASN A 204 15.20 -19.39 -14.22
C ASN A 204 14.33 -18.42 -15.05
N GLN A 205 14.68 -17.12 -15.11
CA GLN A 205 13.92 -16.08 -15.81
C GLN A 205 12.46 -15.97 -15.36
N ASP A 206 12.21 -16.23 -14.09
CA ASP A 206 10.91 -16.25 -13.42
C ASP A 206 10.83 -15.17 -12.33
N SER A 207 9.70 -15.09 -11.65
CA SER A 207 9.41 -14.12 -10.60
C SER A 207 8.74 -14.76 -9.40
N SER A 208 8.75 -14.05 -8.28
CA SER A 208 8.09 -14.49 -7.05
C SER A 208 7.07 -13.47 -6.55
N GLY A 209 6.03 -13.98 -5.90
CA GLY A 209 5.15 -13.22 -5.03
C GLY A 209 5.64 -13.24 -3.58
N GLY A 210 4.78 -12.81 -2.67
CA GLY A 210 5.03 -12.87 -1.25
C GLY A 210 3.92 -12.23 -0.42
N ILE A 211 4.19 -12.06 0.87
CA ILE A 211 3.25 -11.51 1.85
C ILE A 211 3.91 -10.31 2.54
N ILE A 212 3.16 -9.22 2.63
CA ILE A 212 3.49 -8.05 3.44
C ILE A 212 2.62 -8.09 4.67
N GLU A 213 3.22 -7.96 5.85
CA GLU A 213 2.50 -7.78 7.11
C GLU A 213 2.62 -6.32 7.54
N CYS A 214 1.52 -5.75 8.03
CA CYS A 214 1.45 -4.39 8.54
C CYS A 214 0.95 -4.42 9.98
N VAL A 215 1.64 -3.68 10.84
CA VAL A 215 1.33 -3.52 12.26
C VAL A 215 1.09 -2.06 12.56
N VAL A 216 -0.04 -1.76 13.18
CA VAL A 216 -0.37 -0.41 13.65
C VAL A 216 -0.43 -0.42 15.16
N THR A 217 0.27 0.54 15.79
CA THR A 217 0.30 0.72 17.23
C THR A 217 -0.27 2.08 17.65
N GLY A 218 -0.66 2.24 18.88
CA GLY A 218 -1.18 3.50 19.42
C GLY A 218 -2.62 3.83 19.03
N MET A 219 -3.35 2.88 18.41
CA MET A 219 -4.74 3.12 18.02
C MET A 219 -5.66 3.34 19.20
N PRO A 220 -6.44 4.44 19.22
CA PRO A 220 -7.53 4.58 20.18
C PRO A 220 -8.63 3.55 19.94
N VAL A 221 -9.40 3.22 20.97
CA VAL A 221 -10.57 2.34 20.86
C VAL A 221 -11.70 3.06 20.12
N GLY A 222 -12.41 2.34 19.23
CA GLY A 222 -13.64 2.81 18.59
C GLY A 222 -13.45 3.51 17.24
N ILE A 223 -12.30 3.37 16.59
CA ILE A 223 -12.08 3.91 15.23
C ILE A 223 -12.56 2.91 14.18
N GLY A 224 -13.35 3.39 13.24
CA GLY A 224 -14.14 2.61 12.29
C GLY A 224 -15.61 2.67 12.66
N ASP A 225 -16.44 1.92 11.96
CA ASP A 225 -17.87 1.87 12.20
C ASP A 225 -18.39 0.45 11.99
N THR A 226 -19.66 0.24 12.22
CA THR A 226 -20.34 -1.02 11.98
C THR A 226 -20.73 -1.18 10.50
N VAL A 227 -21.22 -2.37 10.14
CA VAL A 227 -21.79 -2.74 8.85
C VAL A 227 -20.78 -2.57 7.70
N PHE A 228 -20.88 -1.52 6.89
CA PHE A 228 -20.09 -1.36 5.66
C PHE A 228 -18.79 -0.56 5.86
N GLU A 229 -18.72 0.26 6.91
CA GLU A 229 -17.59 1.16 7.16
C GLU A 229 -16.64 0.64 8.25
N LYS A 230 -16.58 -0.68 8.38
CA LYS A 230 -15.65 -1.34 9.28
C LYS A 230 -14.20 -0.96 8.95
N LEU A 231 -13.38 -0.85 10.00
CA LEU A 231 -11.95 -0.59 9.87
C LEU A 231 -11.25 -1.66 9.01
N ASP A 232 -11.52 -2.94 9.28
CA ASP A 232 -11.00 -4.07 8.53
C ASP A 232 -11.46 -4.07 7.06
N ALA A 233 -12.74 -3.74 6.79
CA ALA A 233 -13.28 -3.64 5.44
C ALA A 233 -12.63 -2.49 4.64
N ASN A 234 -12.40 -1.33 5.27
CA ASN A 234 -11.72 -0.21 4.62
C ASN A 234 -10.23 -0.50 4.39
N LEU A 235 -9.54 -1.16 5.34
CA LEU A 235 -8.17 -1.64 5.15
C LEU A 235 -8.09 -2.67 4.01
N ALA A 236 -9.02 -3.63 3.94
CA ALA A 236 -9.10 -4.59 2.85
C ALA A 236 -9.29 -3.92 1.49
N LYS A 237 -10.20 -2.94 1.39
CA LYS A 237 -10.41 -2.12 0.19
C LYS A 237 -9.14 -1.38 -0.21
N ALA A 238 -8.43 -0.78 0.75
CA ALA A 238 -7.18 -0.09 0.52
C ALA A 238 -6.12 -1.03 -0.06
N MET A 239 -5.91 -2.19 0.58
CA MET A 239 -4.91 -3.17 0.17
C MET A 239 -5.23 -3.78 -1.20
N LEU A 240 -6.46 -4.23 -1.42
CA LEU A 240 -6.89 -4.82 -2.71
C LEU A 240 -6.90 -3.80 -3.85
N SER A 241 -6.88 -2.49 -3.57
CA SER A 241 -6.70 -1.44 -4.56
C SER A 241 -5.27 -1.32 -5.08
N ILE A 242 -4.28 -1.87 -4.37
CA ILE A 242 -2.88 -1.88 -4.78
C ILE A 242 -2.69 -2.91 -5.90
N GLY A 243 -2.07 -2.52 -7.00
CA GLY A 243 -1.76 -3.44 -8.10
C GLY A 243 -0.98 -4.66 -7.62
N ALA A 244 -1.34 -5.84 -8.14
CA ALA A 244 -0.80 -7.16 -7.80
C ALA A 244 -1.22 -7.73 -6.42
N VAL A 245 -1.88 -6.99 -5.55
CA VAL A 245 -2.46 -7.56 -4.32
C VAL A 245 -3.65 -8.45 -4.68
N LYS A 246 -3.71 -9.66 -4.10
CA LYS A 246 -4.72 -10.70 -4.38
C LYS A 246 -5.38 -11.27 -3.14
N GLY A 247 -4.86 -10.99 -1.96
CA GLY A 247 -5.42 -11.44 -0.69
C GLY A 247 -5.22 -10.42 0.41
N PHE A 248 -6.12 -10.44 1.38
CA PHE A 248 -6.06 -9.67 2.61
C PHE A 248 -6.50 -10.56 3.78
N GLU A 249 -5.77 -10.48 4.87
CA GLU A 249 -6.10 -11.13 6.14
C GLU A 249 -5.89 -10.15 7.29
N ILE A 250 -6.73 -10.25 8.32
CA ILE A 250 -6.57 -9.52 9.58
C ILE A 250 -6.58 -10.49 10.77
N GLY A 251 -5.72 -10.26 11.76
CA GLY A 251 -5.54 -11.18 12.88
C GLY A 251 -5.18 -12.60 12.43
N ASP A 252 -5.90 -13.59 12.89
CA ASP A 252 -5.72 -15.00 12.49
C ASP A 252 -6.14 -15.27 11.03
N GLY A 253 -6.88 -14.34 10.39
CA GLY A 253 -7.27 -14.46 9.00
C GLY A 253 -8.00 -15.78 8.70
N PHE A 254 -7.57 -16.49 7.64
CA PHE A 254 -8.18 -17.78 7.27
C PHE A 254 -8.00 -18.88 8.33
N LYS A 255 -6.96 -18.81 9.17
CA LYS A 255 -6.74 -19.77 10.25
C LYS A 255 -7.87 -19.75 11.29
N ALA A 256 -8.60 -18.63 11.44
CA ALA A 256 -9.76 -18.55 12.34
C ALA A 256 -10.86 -19.56 11.98
N ALA A 257 -10.97 -19.99 10.70
CA ALA A 257 -11.96 -20.98 10.26
C ALA A 257 -11.72 -22.39 10.86
N ASP A 258 -10.48 -22.72 11.20
CA ASP A 258 -10.10 -24.00 11.77
C ASP A 258 -10.03 -23.97 13.31
N THR A 259 -10.37 -22.82 13.93
CA THR A 259 -10.23 -22.59 15.36
C THR A 259 -11.59 -22.65 16.07
N LYS A 260 -11.63 -23.25 17.27
CA LYS A 260 -12.84 -23.24 18.09
C LYS A 260 -13.01 -21.88 18.78
N GLY A 261 -14.26 -21.42 18.95
CA GLY A 261 -14.57 -20.14 19.59
C GLY A 261 -13.92 -19.95 20.96
N SER A 262 -13.85 -21.01 21.79
CA SER A 262 -13.20 -20.98 23.10
C SER A 262 -11.68 -20.72 23.03
N ILE A 263 -11.05 -20.90 21.88
CA ILE A 263 -9.62 -20.64 21.65
C ILE A 263 -9.43 -19.30 20.93
N ASN A 264 -10.32 -19.02 19.96
CA ASN A 264 -10.22 -17.81 19.13
C ASN A 264 -10.67 -16.52 19.86
N ASN A 265 -11.48 -16.63 20.93
CA ASN A 265 -11.93 -15.48 21.67
C ASN A 265 -10.79 -14.82 22.43
N ASP A 266 -10.57 -13.53 22.19
CA ASP A 266 -9.62 -12.68 22.90
C ASP A 266 -10.21 -12.27 24.27
N SER A 267 -9.73 -12.86 25.36
CA SER A 267 -10.24 -12.59 26.71
C SER A 267 -9.83 -11.20 27.19
N PHE A 268 -10.80 -10.44 27.73
CA PHE A 268 -10.53 -9.15 28.35
C PHE A 268 -10.08 -9.29 29.78
N HIS A 269 -9.13 -8.45 30.20
CA HIS A 269 -8.74 -8.29 31.60
C HIS A 269 -8.37 -6.82 31.88
N THR A 270 -8.22 -6.49 33.15
CA THR A 270 -7.75 -5.16 33.56
C THR A 270 -6.28 -5.24 33.97
N LYS A 271 -5.46 -4.37 33.38
CA LYS A 271 -4.05 -4.17 33.73
C LYS A 271 -3.80 -2.68 33.95
N ASP A 272 -3.28 -2.31 35.11
CA ASP A 272 -2.98 -0.91 35.49
C ASP A 272 -4.16 0.06 35.28
N GLY A 273 -5.38 -0.41 35.61
CA GLY A 273 -6.62 0.36 35.46
C GLY A 273 -7.11 0.52 34.00
N ARG A 274 -6.50 -0.18 33.03
CA ARG A 274 -6.89 -0.18 31.63
C ARG A 274 -7.42 -1.54 31.24
N ILE A 275 -8.44 -1.54 30.36
CA ILE A 275 -8.93 -2.76 29.72
C ILE A 275 -7.93 -3.18 28.65
N THR A 276 -7.53 -4.44 28.66
CA THR A 276 -6.59 -5.04 27.69
C THR A 276 -7.03 -6.48 27.39
N LYS A 277 -6.33 -7.15 26.48
CA LYS A 277 -6.60 -8.55 26.08
C LYS A 277 -5.37 -9.41 26.25
N ASP A 278 -5.57 -10.72 26.50
CA ASP A 278 -4.49 -11.71 26.60
C ASP A 278 -3.93 -12.10 25.22
N THR A 279 -4.80 -12.14 24.21
CA THR A 279 -4.49 -12.53 22.83
C THR A 279 -4.98 -11.48 21.84
N ASN A 280 -4.65 -11.64 20.57
CA ASN A 280 -5.08 -10.71 19.52
C ASN A 280 -5.45 -11.45 18.22
N HIS A 281 -6.27 -12.51 18.35
CA HIS A 281 -6.76 -13.31 17.24
C HIS A 281 -7.59 -12.47 16.26
N ALA A 282 -8.36 -11.49 16.78
CA ALA A 282 -9.14 -10.55 16.00
C ALA A 282 -8.29 -9.49 15.24
N GLY A 283 -6.98 -9.43 15.51
CA GLY A 283 -6.08 -8.46 14.85
C GLY A 283 -6.37 -7.01 15.19
N GLY A 284 -6.89 -6.71 16.40
CA GLY A 284 -7.14 -5.34 16.89
C GLY A 284 -8.47 -4.73 16.46
N VAL A 285 -9.38 -5.52 15.86
CA VAL A 285 -10.68 -5.04 15.37
C VAL A 285 -11.82 -5.91 15.90
N LEU A 286 -12.77 -5.31 16.61
CA LEU A 286 -13.98 -5.94 17.10
C LEU A 286 -15.21 -5.16 16.64
N GLY A 287 -16.19 -5.85 16.05
CA GLY A 287 -17.40 -5.22 15.54
C GLY A 287 -17.17 -4.19 14.42
N GLY A 288 -16.00 -4.21 13.77
CA GLY A 288 -15.59 -3.25 12.75
C GLY A 288 -14.83 -2.03 13.29
N MET A 289 -14.57 -1.97 14.58
CA MET A 289 -13.89 -0.84 15.23
C MET A 289 -12.61 -1.31 15.92
N SER A 290 -11.62 -0.43 16.03
CA SER A 290 -10.39 -0.68 16.78
C SER A 290 -10.71 -0.93 18.26
N ASP A 291 -10.01 -1.89 18.87
CA ASP A 291 -10.20 -2.29 20.27
C ASP A 291 -9.05 -1.83 21.21
N GLY A 292 -8.10 -1.04 20.69
CA GLY A 292 -6.94 -0.53 21.43
C GLY A 292 -5.72 -1.46 21.37
N SER A 293 -5.86 -2.68 20.87
CA SER A 293 -4.73 -3.58 20.59
C SER A 293 -4.01 -3.17 19.31
N LYS A 294 -2.85 -3.78 19.05
CA LYS A 294 -2.19 -3.63 17.74
C LYS A 294 -3.12 -4.11 16.63
N ILE A 295 -3.26 -3.32 15.58
CA ILE A 295 -3.91 -3.80 14.36
C ILE A 295 -2.84 -4.55 13.57
N ILE A 296 -3.14 -5.81 13.21
CA ILE A 296 -2.23 -6.69 12.47
C ILE A 296 -2.97 -7.25 11.27
N PHE A 297 -2.48 -6.96 10.07
CA PHE A 297 -3.05 -7.50 8.84
C PHE A 297 -1.97 -7.87 7.82
N ARG A 298 -2.32 -8.70 6.85
CA ARG A 298 -1.44 -9.18 5.78
C ARG A 298 -2.05 -8.93 4.41
N ALA A 299 -1.16 -8.63 3.44
CA ALA A 299 -1.51 -8.48 2.04
C ALA A 299 -0.68 -9.46 1.20
N ALA A 300 -1.35 -10.33 0.43
CA ALA A 300 -0.71 -11.27 -0.47
C ALA A 300 -0.51 -10.62 -1.84
N VAL A 301 0.73 -10.62 -2.33
CA VAL A 301 1.16 -10.03 -3.59
C VAL A 301 1.50 -11.14 -4.58
N LYS A 302 0.86 -11.14 -5.76
CA LYS A 302 1.16 -12.12 -6.81
C LYS A 302 2.55 -11.90 -7.42
N PRO A 303 3.16 -12.93 -8.05
CA PRO A 303 4.36 -12.77 -8.84
C PRO A 303 4.23 -11.70 -9.92
N THR A 304 5.34 -11.07 -10.29
CA THR A 304 5.40 -10.13 -11.42
C THR A 304 5.10 -10.89 -12.71
N PRO A 305 4.08 -10.50 -13.50
CA PRO A 305 3.72 -11.26 -14.69
C PRO A 305 4.67 -11.06 -15.87
N SER A 306 5.54 -10.05 -15.82
CA SER A 306 6.57 -9.78 -16.83
C SER A 306 7.78 -10.68 -16.56
N ILE A 307 7.81 -11.86 -17.19
CA ILE A 307 8.92 -12.82 -17.11
C ILE A 307 9.52 -13.05 -18.49
N SER A 308 10.78 -13.49 -18.53
CA SER A 308 11.51 -13.72 -19.79
C SER A 308 11.36 -15.15 -20.32
N GLN A 309 10.39 -15.91 -19.79
CA GLN A 309 9.99 -17.21 -20.33
C GLN A 309 8.94 -17.06 -21.43
N PRO A 310 8.87 -17.99 -22.41
CA PRO A 310 7.77 -18.04 -23.38
C PRO A 310 6.43 -18.21 -22.69
N GLN A 311 5.44 -17.40 -23.07
CA GLN A 311 4.08 -17.45 -22.50
C GLN A 311 3.06 -17.48 -23.64
N SER A 312 2.11 -18.41 -23.56
CA SER A 312 0.98 -18.46 -24.49
C SER A 312 0.04 -17.28 -24.28
N THR A 313 -0.40 -16.69 -25.38
CA THR A 313 -1.29 -15.52 -25.38
C THR A 313 -2.08 -15.45 -26.70
N VAL A 314 -2.75 -14.31 -26.91
CA VAL A 314 -3.51 -14.02 -28.13
C VAL A 314 -3.17 -12.63 -28.68
N THR A 315 -3.31 -12.48 -29.99
CA THR A 315 -3.30 -11.16 -30.67
C THR A 315 -4.64 -10.44 -30.45
N LYS A 316 -4.69 -9.16 -30.82
CA LYS A 316 -5.94 -8.37 -30.85
C LYS A 316 -6.99 -8.95 -31.81
N ASP A 317 -6.53 -9.64 -32.86
CA ASP A 317 -7.38 -10.28 -33.88
C ASP A 317 -7.88 -11.66 -33.45
N GLY A 318 -7.53 -12.11 -32.20
CA GLY A 318 -7.98 -13.38 -31.64
C GLY A 318 -7.16 -14.60 -32.03
N GLU A 319 -5.97 -14.41 -32.62
CA GLU A 319 -5.09 -15.51 -33.00
C GLU A 319 -4.19 -15.95 -31.82
N ASN A 320 -4.11 -17.25 -31.58
CA ASN A 320 -3.20 -17.82 -30.58
C ASN A 320 -1.75 -17.60 -30.99
N THR A 321 -0.92 -17.16 -30.04
CA THR A 321 0.49 -16.92 -30.25
C THR A 321 1.29 -17.14 -28.97
N GLU A 322 2.60 -17.06 -29.06
CA GLU A 322 3.51 -17.02 -27.93
C GLU A 322 4.24 -15.68 -27.88
N MET A 323 4.54 -15.24 -26.66
CA MET A 323 5.37 -14.06 -26.46
C MET A 323 6.39 -14.26 -25.36
N ILE A 324 7.51 -13.57 -25.49
CA ILE A 324 8.52 -13.39 -24.44
C ILE A 324 8.54 -11.91 -24.11
N ILE A 325 8.29 -11.57 -22.85
CA ILE A 325 8.33 -10.19 -22.39
C ILE A 325 9.79 -9.85 -22.09
N LYS A 326 10.43 -9.16 -23.04
CA LYS A 326 11.79 -8.65 -22.86
C LYS A 326 11.75 -7.30 -22.15
N GLY A 327 12.67 -7.05 -21.24
CA GLY A 327 12.76 -5.76 -20.57
C GLY A 327 13.37 -5.86 -19.15
N ARG A 328 13.41 -4.71 -18.48
CA ARG A 328 13.89 -4.59 -17.09
C ARG A 328 12.71 -4.76 -16.14
N HIS A 329 12.52 -5.96 -15.62
CA HIS A 329 11.41 -6.29 -14.71
C HIS A 329 11.93 -6.60 -13.32
N ASP A 330 11.11 -6.33 -12.31
CA ASP A 330 11.39 -6.74 -10.94
C ASP A 330 11.16 -8.26 -10.82
N PRO A 331 12.11 -9.09 -10.37
CA PRO A 331 11.86 -10.49 -10.06
C PRO A 331 10.92 -10.66 -8.87
N VAL A 332 10.82 -9.64 -8.03
CA VAL A 332 9.87 -9.52 -6.92
C VAL A 332 9.52 -8.05 -6.69
N ILE A 333 8.24 -7.75 -6.46
CA ILE A 333 7.80 -6.38 -6.16
C ILE A 333 7.50 -6.16 -4.68
N VAL A 334 7.50 -7.21 -3.86
CA VAL A 334 7.13 -7.18 -2.44
C VAL A 334 7.90 -6.11 -1.65
N PRO A 335 9.24 -6.01 -1.73
CA PRO A 335 9.98 -5.00 -0.95
C PRO A 335 9.55 -3.56 -1.27
N ARG A 336 9.28 -3.28 -2.55
CA ARG A 336 8.81 -1.95 -2.98
C ARG A 336 7.34 -1.69 -2.60
N ALA A 337 6.55 -2.74 -2.46
CA ALA A 337 5.15 -2.65 -2.06
C ALA A 337 4.98 -2.48 -0.53
N VAL A 338 5.98 -2.77 0.29
CA VAL A 338 5.97 -2.57 1.75
C VAL A 338 5.53 -1.14 2.10
N VAL A 339 6.22 -0.13 1.58
CA VAL A 339 5.89 1.27 1.87
C VAL A 339 4.55 1.71 1.26
N VAL A 340 4.07 1.04 0.21
CA VAL A 340 2.74 1.30 -0.38
C VAL A 340 1.64 0.81 0.54
N VAL A 341 1.80 -0.39 1.12
CA VAL A 341 0.89 -0.95 2.13
C VAL A 341 0.83 -0.04 3.35
N GLU A 342 1.98 0.38 3.88
CA GLU A 342 2.12 1.31 4.99
C GLU A 342 1.40 2.64 4.72
N SER A 343 1.62 3.22 3.54
CA SER A 343 1.02 4.48 3.11
C SER A 343 -0.50 4.39 2.99
N MET A 344 -1.01 3.33 2.37
CA MET A 344 -2.45 3.14 2.22
C MET A 344 -3.15 2.84 3.55
N ALA A 345 -2.47 2.15 4.48
CA ALA A 345 -2.96 1.98 5.84
C ALA A 345 -3.04 3.32 6.57
N ALA A 346 -1.99 4.14 6.49
CA ALA A 346 -1.97 5.46 7.11
C ALA A 346 -3.08 6.38 6.62
N ILE A 347 -3.31 6.45 5.30
CA ILE A 347 -4.40 7.22 4.69
C ILE A 347 -5.76 6.74 5.21
N THR A 348 -5.98 5.42 5.22
CA THR A 348 -7.24 4.82 5.63
C THR A 348 -7.56 5.10 7.10
N ILE A 349 -6.56 4.91 7.97
CA ILE A 349 -6.69 5.12 9.42
C ILE A 349 -6.96 6.60 9.71
N LEU A 350 -6.21 7.50 9.07
CA LEU A 350 -6.39 8.94 9.27
C LEU A 350 -7.80 9.41 8.84
N ASP A 351 -8.28 8.93 7.70
CA ASP A 351 -9.63 9.24 7.22
C ASP A 351 -10.71 8.77 8.21
N LEU A 352 -10.56 7.53 8.74
CA LEU A 352 -11.48 7.00 9.75
C LEU A 352 -11.38 7.72 11.10
N LEU A 353 -10.20 8.18 11.50
CA LEU A 353 -10.02 9.03 12.69
C LEU A 353 -10.79 10.34 12.53
N PHE A 354 -10.71 10.98 11.38
CA PHE A 354 -11.42 12.22 11.12
C PHE A 354 -12.94 12.02 11.10
N THR A 355 -13.43 10.94 10.51
CA THR A 355 -14.87 10.62 10.53
C THR A 355 -15.38 10.36 11.95
N ASN A 356 -14.55 9.82 12.84
CA ASN A 356 -14.90 9.53 14.23
C ASN A 356 -15.00 10.78 15.12
N MET A 357 -14.49 11.95 14.70
CA MET A 357 -14.47 13.17 15.53
C MET A 357 -15.85 13.61 15.98
N SER A 358 -16.88 13.38 15.16
CA SER A 358 -18.28 13.74 15.47
C SER A 358 -19.13 12.63 16.09
N ALA A 359 -18.54 11.48 16.43
CA ALA A 359 -19.27 10.30 16.91
C ALA A 359 -19.89 10.49 18.31
N ARG A 360 -19.39 11.43 19.14
CA ARG A 360 -19.82 11.62 20.52
C ARG A 360 -20.16 13.07 20.81
N MET A 361 -21.36 13.28 21.38
CA MET A 361 -21.88 14.62 21.68
C MET A 361 -21.07 15.35 22.77
N ASP A 362 -20.53 14.62 23.74
CA ASP A 362 -19.65 15.20 24.79
C ASP A 362 -18.34 15.73 24.19
N LYS A 363 -17.77 15.07 23.18
CA LYS A 363 -16.58 15.55 22.46
C LYS A 363 -16.86 16.80 21.63
N LEU A 364 -18.00 16.84 20.94
CA LEU A 364 -18.44 18.04 20.21
C LEU A 364 -18.67 19.21 21.16
N LYS A 365 -19.28 18.99 22.33
CA LYS A 365 -19.45 20.01 23.36
C LYS A 365 -18.10 20.49 23.94
N SER A 366 -17.15 19.58 24.17
CA SER A 366 -15.81 19.95 24.63
C SER A 366 -15.05 20.79 23.63
N PHE A 367 -15.26 20.57 22.33
CA PHE A 367 -14.56 21.29 21.25
C PHE A 367 -15.22 22.64 20.91
N TYR A 368 -16.55 22.64 20.76
CA TYR A 368 -17.32 23.83 20.30
C TYR A 368 -18.14 24.48 21.42
N GLY A 369 -18.28 23.82 22.56
CA GLY A 369 -19.07 24.37 23.66
C GLY A 369 -18.40 25.61 24.26
N THR A 370 -19.18 26.65 24.48
CA THR A 370 -18.74 27.76 25.33
C THR A 370 -18.75 27.25 26.77
N GLU A 371 -17.58 27.10 27.40
CA GLU A 371 -17.54 27.04 28.86
C GLU A 371 -18.13 28.34 29.40
N LYS A 372 -19.29 28.20 30.08
CA LYS A 372 -19.82 29.28 30.91
C LYS A 372 -19.24 29.14 32.30
#